data_32df3e729c1ba18bd5b9f6238e6c982f
#
_entry.id   32df3e729c1ba18bd5b9f6238e6c982f
#
_cell.length_a   1.000
_cell.length_b   1.000
_cell.length_c   1.000
_cell.angle_alpha   90.00
_cell.angle_beta   90.00
_cell.angle_gamma   90.00
#
_symmetry.space_group_name_H-M   'P 1'
#
loop_
_entity.id
_entity.type
_entity.pdbx_description
1 polymer ?
#
loop_
_entity_poly.entity_id
_entity_poly.type
_entity_poly.pdbx_seq_one_letter_code
_entity_poly.pdbx_strand_id
1 'polypeptide(L)'
;MLTLLIPVDGSDYSRRAVDYAIRRAAATQGPTRVHLLNVQAPIVTVNVKLFVSQESLETYYREEGTKALADTLALAQKAGLETHPHIGVGDAARVVLDYAAEKAVDEIVMGSHGRGALAGALVGSVAQKVVHGASIPVVLVK
;
A
#
# COMPACT_ATOMS: atom_id res chain seq x y z
N MET A 1 -15.15 -12.83 -7.87
CA MET A 1 -13.93 -12.01 -8.11
C MET A 1 -13.15 -11.88 -6.81
N LEU A 2 -11.86 -12.14 -6.85
CA LEU A 2 -10.96 -11.90 -5.70
C LEU A 2 -10.42 -10.47 -5.78
N THR A 3 -10.63 -9.69 -4.72
CA THR A 3 -10.14 -8.29 -4.64
C THR A 3 -9.12 -8.17 -3.53
N LEU A 4 -7.89 -7.79 -3.88
CA LEU A 4 -6.77 -7.67 -2.98
C LEU A 4 -6.36 -6.20 -2.81
N LEU A 5 -6.01 -5.81 -1.60
CA LEU A 5 -5.38 -4.52 -1.32
C LEU A 5 -3.93 -4.75 -0.92
N ILE A 6 -3.03 -4.07 -1.59
CA ILE A 6 -1.59 -4.15 -1.32
C ILE A 6 -1.06 -2.77 -1.01
N PRO A 7 -0.77 -2.48 0.25
CA PRO A 7 -0.02 -1.28 0.62
C PRO A 7 1.41 -1.33 0.07
N VAL A 8 1.85 -0.26 -0.59
CA VAL A 8 3.14 -0.19 -1.27
C VAL A 8 3.89 1.06 -0.83
N ASP A 9 5.10 0.90 -0.32
CA ASP A 9 5.97 2.00 0.11
C ASP A 9 7.26 2.12 -0.72
N GLY A 10 7.37 1.35 -1.80
CA GLY A 10 8.56 1.32 -2.64
C GLY A 10 9.68 0.43 -2.11
N SER A 11 9.47 -0.28 -1.01
CA SER A 11 10.45 -1.22 -0.45
C SER A 11 10.43 -2.57 -1.18
N ASP A 12 11.48 -3.37 -0.97
CA ASP A 12 11.52 -4.75 -1.46
C ASP A 12 10.43 -5.62 -0.82
N TYR A 13 10.02 -5.32 0.40
CA TYR A 13 8.93 -6.02 1.06
C TYR A 13 7.61 -5.84 0.31
N SER A 14 7.29 -4.61 -0.10
CA SER A 14 6.05 -4.38 -0.87
C SER A 14 6.13 -5.00 -2.26
N ARG A 15 7.30 -5.04 -2.86
CA ARG A 15 7.50 -5.75 -4.13
C ARG A 15 7.23 -7.25 -3.98
N ARG A 16 7.75 -7.87 -2.92
CA ARG A 16 7.48 -9.29 -2.63
C ARG A 16 6.00 -9.56 -2.32
N ALA A 17 5.31 -8.59 -1.72
CA ALA A 17 3.87 -8.68 -1.51
C ALA A 17 3.11 -8.73 -2.85
N VAL A 18 3.53 -7.92 -3.83
CA VAL A 18 2.94 -7.95 -5.18
C VAL A 18 3.27 -9.27 -5.89
N ASP A 19 4.50 -9.78 -5.76
CA ASP A 19 4.87 -11.10 -6.30
C ASP A 19 3.98 -12.20 -5.71
N TYR A 20 3.72 -12.17 -4.42
CA TYR A 20 2.80 -13.10 -3.77
C TYR A 20 1.40 -12.99 -4.35
N ALA A 21 0.88 -11.77 -4.50
CA ALA A 21 -0.46 -11.53 -5.06
C ALA A 21 -0.58 -12.06 -6.49
N ILE A 22 0.46 -11.93 -7.30
CA ILE A 22 0.51 -12.50 -8.65
C ILE A 22 0.38 -14.04 -8.60
N ARG A 23 1.14 -14.69 -7.73
CA ARG A 23 1.03 -16.16 -7.55
C ARG A 23 -0.35 -16.57 -7.01
N ARG A 24 -0.88 -15.79 -6.09
CA ARG A 24 -2.20 -16.01 -5.51
C ARG A 24 -3.30 -15.94 -6.58
N ALA A 25 -3.19 -14.93 -7.45
CA ALA A 25 -4.13 -14.75 -8.57
C ALA A 25 -4.07 -15.93 -9.55
N ALA A 26 -2.87 -16.39 -9.88
CA ALA A 26 -2.68 -17.52 -10.78
C ALA A 26 -3.26 -18.83 -10.23
N ALA A 27 -3.33 -18.97 -8.91
CA ALA A 27 -3.89 -20.15 -8.23
C ALA A 27 -5.40 -20.03 -7.95
N THR A 28 -6.01 -18.90 -8.29
CA THR A 28 -7.42 -18.63 -8.03
C THR A 28 -8.23 -18.78 -9.32
N GLN A 29 -9.39 -19.42 -9.22
CA GLN A 29 -10.32 -19.48 -10.33
C GLN A 29 -11.09 -18.13 -10.42
N GLY A 30 -11.16 -17.58 -11.61
CA GLY A 30 -11.85 -16.33 -11.86
C GLY A 30 -10.94 -15.11 -11.80
N PRO A 31 -11.51 -13.92 -12.06
CA PRO A 31 -10.73 -12.69 -12.14
C PRO A 31 -10.23 -12.21 -10.78
N THR A 32 -9.07 -11.57 -10.79
CA THR A 32 -8.46 -10.94 -9.60
C THR A 32 -8.27 -9.45 -9.87
N ARG A 33 -8.73 -8.63 -8.94
CA ARG A 33 -8.52 -7.19 -8.92
C ARG A 33 -7.53 -6.85 -7.81
N VAL A 34 -6.58 -5.98 -8.12
CA VAL A 34 -5.57 -5.55 -7.17
C VAL A 34 -5.59 -4.03 -7.04
N HIS A 35 -5.77 -3.56 -5.82
CA HIS A 35 -5.57 -2.16 -5.46
C HIS A 35 -4.17 -2.00 -4.88
N LEU A 36 -3.36 -1.12 -5.49
CA LEU A 36 -2.05 -0.74 -4.97
C LEU A 36 -2.18 0.61 -4.29
N LEU A 37 -1.95 0.67 -3.00
CA LEU A 37 -2.13 1.87 -2.21
C LEU A 37 -0.79 2.34 -1.64
N ASN A 38 -0.36 3.54 -2.03
CA ASN A 38 0.72 4.23 -1.34
C ASN A 38 0.14 5.27 -0.40
N VAL A 39 0.61 5.31 0.82
CA VAL A 39 0.20 6.31 1.82
C VAL A 39 1.38 7.22 2.12
N GLN A 40 1.20 8.51 1.88
CA GLN A 40 2.16 9.55 2.21
C GLN A 40 1.86 10.10 3.60
N ALA A 41 2.89 10.24 4.43
CA ALA A 41 2.75 10.90 5.71
C ALA A 41 2.52 12.40 5.50
N PRO A 42 1.53 13.01 6.15
CA PRO A 42 1.27 14.43 5.98
C PRO A 42 2.42 15.29 6.51
N ILE A 43 2.77 16.33 5.75
CA ILE A 43 3.74 17.32 6.18
C ILE A 43 2.99 18.38 6.98
N VAL A 44 3.15 18.33 8.32
CA VAL A 44 2.35 19.14 9.24
C VAL A 44 3.13 20.22 10.00
N THR A 45 4.37 20.51 9.59
CA THR A 45 5.15 21.55 10.26
C THR A 45 4.58 22.94 9.96
N VAL A 46 4.56 23.81 10.96
CA VAL A 46 4.05 25.18 10.83
C VAL A 46 4.78 25.93 9.72
N ASN A 47 6.09 25.79 9.62
CA ASN A 47 6.89 26.44 8.60
C ASN A 47 6.48 26.04 7.17
N VAL A 48 6.18 24.76 6.95
CA VAL A 48 5.74 24.28 5.63
C VAL A 48 4.38 24.88 5.28
N LYS A 49 3.42 24.92 6.23
CA LYS A 49 2.09 25.49 6.00
C LYS A 49 2.13 26.99 5.67
N LEU A 50 3.12 27.71 6.21
CA LEU A 50 3.26 29.16 5.97
C LEU A 50 3.90 29.48 4.61
N PHE A 51 4.78 28.61 4.11
CA PHE A 51 5.61 28.89 2.94
C PHE A 51 5.30 28.02 1.71
N VAL A 52 4.48 26.98 1.87
CA VAL A 52 4.12 26.08 0.78
C VAL A 52 2.61 26.04 0.62
N SER A 53 2.15 26.22 -0.61
CA SER A 53 0.73 26.18 -0.93
C SER A 53 0.17 24.77 -0.80
N GLN A 54 -1.14 24.66 -0.61
CA GLN A 54 -1.84 23.37 -0.62
C GLN A 54 -1.64 22.63 -1.96
N GLU A 55 -1.68 23.37 -3.06
CA GLU A 55 -1.45 22.83 -4.40
C GLU A 55 -0.03 22.24 -4.53
N SER A 56 0.99 22.90 -4.01
CA SER A 56 2.36 22.40 -4.02
C SER A 56 2.50 21.13 -3.18
N LEU A 57 1.83 21.04 -2.04
CA LEU A 57 1.81 19.84 -1.20
C LEU A 57 1.14 18.69 -1.93
N GLU A 58 0.00 18.90 -2.55
CA GLU A 58 -0.72 17.89 -3.31
C GLU A 58 0.13 17.35 -4.48
N THR A 59 0.82 18.24 -5.18
CA THR A 59 1.75 17.86 -6.25
C THR A 59 2.89 17.01 -5.71
N TYR A 60 3.47 17.38 -4.58
CA TYR A 60 4.54 16.64 -3.91
C TYR A 60 4.08 15.22 -3.54
N TYR A 61 2.93 15.08 -2.89
CA TYR A 61 2.40 13.77 -2.51
C TYR A 61 2.15 12.90 -3.73
N ARG A 62 1.60 13.47 -4.79
CA ARG A 62 1.33 12.74 -6.04
C ARG A 62 2.62 12.25 -6.70
N GLU A 63 3.63 13.11 -6.77
CA GLU A 63 4.92 12.75 -7.36
C GLU A 63 5.63 11.67 -6.54
N GLU A 64 5.68 11.82 -5.22
CA GLU A 64 6.31 10.84 -4.35
C GLU A 64 5.54 9.51 -4.34
N GLY A 65 4.23 9.56 -4.32
CA GLY A 65 3.39 8.38 -4.38
C GLY A 65 3.51 7.63 -5.70
N THR A 66 3.53 8.36 -6.81
CA THR A 66 3.71 7.78 -8.14
C THR A 66 5.06 7.07 -8.25
N LYS A 67 6.11 7.69 -7.72
CA LYS A 67 7.45 7.11 -7.67
C LYS A 67 7.47 5.82 -6.84
N ALA A 68 6.83 5.83 -5.68
CA ALA A 68 6.76 4.65 -4.82
C ALA A 68 5.99 3.48 -5.46
N LEU A 69 4.98 3.77 -6.28
CA LEU A 69 4.14 2.77 -6.93
C LEU A 69 4.68 2.25 -8.26
N ALA A 70 5.63 2.95 -8.90
CA ALA A 70 5.99 2.71 -10.29
C ALA A 70 6.40 1.25 -10.58
N ASP A 71 7.30 0.68 -9.79
CA ASP A 71 7.80 -0.68 -10.02
C ASP A 71 6.72 -1.74 -9.81
N THR A 72 5.97 -1.65 -8.73
CA THR A 72 4.92 -2.62 -8.40
C THR A 72 3.74 -2.52 -9.36
N LEU A 73 3.40 -1.31 -9.79
CA LEU A 73 2.36 -1.11 -10.80
C LEU A 73 2.73 -1.79 -12.11
N ALA A 74 3.95 -1.57 -12.59
CA ALA A 74 4.46 -2.20 -13.81
C ALA A 74 4.46 -3.73 -13.68
N LEU A 75 4.90 -4.25 -12.54
CA LEU A 75 4.94 -5.69 -12.26
C LEU A 75 3.56 -6.33 -12.31
N ALA A 76 2.58 -5.73 -11.65
CA ALA A 76 1.21 -6.23 -11.62
C ALA A 76 0.53 -6.16 -13.00
N GLN A 77 0.74 -5.06 -13.72
CA GLN A 77 0.20 -4.90 -15.09
C GLN A 77 0.80 -5.91 -16.06
N LYS A 78 2.11 -6.14 -15.98
CA LYS A 78 2.80 -7.14 -16.82
C LYS A 78 2.28 -8.54 -16.57
N ALA A 79 1.86 -8.83 -15.34
CA ALA A 79 1.26 -10.11 -14.99
C ALA A 79 -0.22 -10.24 -15.43
N GLY A 80 -0.79 -9.20 -16.04
CA GLY A 80 -2.16 -9.22 -16.56
C GLY A 80 -3.24 -9.00 -15.50
N LEU A 81 -2.88 -8.49 -14.32
CA LEU A 81 -3.86 -8.22 -13.27
C LEU A 81 -4.61 -6.91 -13.54
N GLU A 82 -5.91 -6.90 -13.21
CA GLU A 82 -6.68 -5.66 -13.14
C GLU A 82 -6.15 -4.85 -11.96
N THR A 83 -5.44 -3.76 -12.24
CA THR A 83 -4.67 -3.02 -11.24
C THR A 83 -5.14 -1.58 -11.11
N HIS A 84 -5.44 -1.16 -9.89
CA HIS A 84 -5.90 0.18 -9.55
C HIS A 84 -4.94 0.84 -8.56
N PRO A 85 -4.05 1.76 -9.01
CA PRO A 85 -3.18 2.50 -8.11
C PRO A 85 -3.93 3.62 -7.41
N HIS A 86 -3.57 3.87 -6.15
CA HIS A 86 -4.12 4.98 -5.38
C HIS A 86 -3.06 5.55 -4.43
N ILE A 87 -3.10 6.86 -4.25
CA ILE A 87 -2.23 7.57 -3.32
C ILE A 87 -3.09 8.22 -2.25
N GLY A 88 -2.87 7.82 -1.00
CA GLY A 88 -3.52 8.43 0.15
C GLY A 88 -2.55 9.28 0.96
N VAL A 89 -3.07 10.14 1.81
CA VAL A 89 -2.28 10.97 2.73
C VAL A 89 -2.87 10.83 4.13
N GLY A 90 -2.05 10.48 5.10
CA GLY A 90 -2.50 10.31 6.48
C GLY A 90 -1.65 9.30 7.24
N ASP A 91 -2.22 8.82 8.34
CA ASP A 91 -1.62 7.71 9.10
C ASP A 91 -1.74 6.43 8.27
N ALA A 92 -0.61 5.78 8.00
CA ALA A 92 -0.56 4.67 7.06
C ALA A 92 -1.55 3.54 7.39
N ALA A 93 -1.55 3.04 8.62
CA ALA A 93 -2.44 1.95 9.01
C ALA A 93 -3.92 2.35 8.91
N ARG A 94 -4.25 3.58 9.33
CA ARG A 94 -5.61 4.10 9.27
C ARG A 94 -6.11 4.20 7.83
N VAL A 95 -5.30 4.78 6.94
CA VAL A 95 -5.65 4.94 5.52
C VAL A 95 -5.83 3.58 4.86
N VAL A 96 -4.96 2.61 5.15
CA VAL A 96 -5.07 1.25 4.62
C VAL A 96 -6.39 0.59 5.05
N LEU A 97 -6.73 0.67 6.33
CA LEU A 97 -7.95 0.06 6.85
C LEU A 97 -9.21 0.72 6.30
N ASP A 98 -9.23 2.05 6.24
CA ASP A 98 -10.37 2.79 5.68
C ASP A 98 -10.56 2.49 4.19
N TYR A 99 -9.47 2.43 3.43
CA TYR A 99 -9.52 2.09 2.01
C TYR A 99 -10.01 0.65 1.79
N ALA A 100 -9.54 -0.29 2.61
CA ALA A 100 -9.98 -1.68 2.54
C ALA A 100 -11.50 -1.81 2.73
N ALA A 101 -12.04 -1.08 3.69
CA ALA A 101 -13.47 -1.07 3.95
C ALA A 101 -14.25 -0.40 2.82
N GLU A 102 -13.80 0.76 2.35
CA GLU A 102 -14.44 1.51 1.27
C GLU A 102 -14.51 0.71 -0.02
N LYS A 103 -13.43 0.01 -0.38
CA LYS A 103 -13.37 -0.80 -1.60
C LYS A 103 -13.86 -2.23 -1.42
N ALA A 104 -14.30 -2.59 -0.22
CA ALA A 104 -14.79 -3.93 0.10
C ALA A 104 -13.83 -5.04 -0.37
N VAL A 105 -12.54 -4.89 -0.06
CA VAL A 105 -11.53 -5.87 -0.47
C VAL A 105 -11.66 -7.16 0.35
N ASP A 106 -11.26 -8.28 -0.24
CA ASP A 106 -11.34 -9.58 0.40
C ASP A 106 -10.18 -9.86 1.33
N GLU A 107 -8.99 -9.42 0.96
CA GLU A 107 -7.77 -9.64 1.73
C GLU A 107 -6.82 -8.45 1.59
N ILE A 108 -6.04 -8.19 2.63
CA ILE A 108 -4.92 -7.25 2.59
C ILE A 108 -3.64 -8.08 2.49
N VAL A 109 -2.80 -7.80 1.50
CA VAL A 109 -1.49 -8.43 1.32
C VAL A 109 -0.43 -7.37 1.47
N MET A 110 0.46 -7.49 2.44
CA MET A 110 1.45 -6.46 2.68
C MET A 110 2.78 -7.04 3.14
N GLY A 111 3.84 -6.29 2.91
CA GLY A 111 5.14 -6.64 3.46
C GLY A 111 5.11 -6.65 4.98
N SER A 112 5.83 -7.59 5.59
CA SER A 112 5.93 -7.66 7.05
C SER A 112 6.67 -6.46 7.65
N HIS A 113 7.43 -5.73 6.83
CA HIS A 113 8.16 -4.52 7.18
C HIS A 113 8.02 -3.50 6.05
N GLY A 114 8.37 -2.25 6.33
CA GLY A 114 8.42 -1.21 5.33
C GLY A 114 9.75 -0.46 5.40
N ARG A 115 9.79 0.71 4.78
CA ARG A 115 10.93 1.61 4.90
C ARG A 115 11.05 2.09 6.34
N GLY A 116 12.27 2.18 6.83
CA GLY A 116 12.54 2.62 8.20
C GLY A 116 12.22 1.58 9.27
N ALA A 117 12.04 0.31 8.90
CA ALA A 117 11.87 -0.76 9.86
C ALA A 117 13.08 -0.84 10.80
N LEU A 118 12.83 -0.97 12.11
CA LEU A 118 13.88 -1.15 13.10
C LEU A 118 14.55 -2.51 12.91
N ALA A 119 15.87 -2.53 12.98
CA ALA A 119 16.65 -3.75 12.91
C ALA A 119 16.22 -4.73 14.01
N GLY A 120 15.97 -5.98 13.65
CA GLY A 120 15.55 -7.02 14.58
C GLY A 120 14.07 -7.05 14.92
N ALA A 121 13.26 -6.13 14.41
CA ALA A 121 11.81 -6.20 14.57
C ALA A 121 11.26 -7.40 13.79
N LEU A 122 10.39 -8.20 14.42
CA LEU A 122 9.77 -9.35 13.77
C LEU A 122 8.72 -8.91 12.75
N VAL A 123 8.00 -7.84 13.04
CA VAL A 123 6.95 -7.25 12.19
C VAL A 123 7.04 -5.73 12.30
N GLY A 124 6.86 -5.04 11.19
CA GLY A 124 6.89 -3.58 11.15
C GLY A 124 5.70 -2.93 11.85
N SER A 125 5.83 -1.67 12.24
CA SER A 125 4.81 -0.96 13.01
C SER A 125 3.48 -0.80 12.26
N VAL A 126 3.53 -0.49 10.97
CA VAL A 126 2.32 -0.36 10.15
C VAL A 126 1.63 -1.72 10.02
N ALA A 127 2.40 -2.78 9.72
CA ALA A 127 1.87 -4.13 9.60
C ALA A 127 1.20 -4.59 10.89
N GLN A 128 1.79 -4.33 12.06
CA GLN A 128 1.18 -4.66 13.35
C GLN A 128 -0.17 -3.95 13.54
N LYS A 129 -0.24 -2.67 13.22
CA LYS A 129 -1.48 -1.89 13.36
C LYS A 129 -2.56 -2.35 12.39
N VAL A 130 -2.19 -2.70 11.15
CA VAL A 130 -3.13 -3.22 10.16
C VAL A 130 -3.68 -4.58 10.61
N VAL A 131 -2.82 -5.49 11.03
CA VAL A 131 -3.25 -6.81 11.55
C VAL A 131 -4.18 -6.65 12.74
N HIS A 132 -3.87 -5.75 13.66
CA HIS A 132 -4.70 -5.51 14.85
C HIS A 132 -6.07 -4.94 14.48
N GLY A 133 -6.13 -4.02 13.53
CA GLY A 133 -7.37 -3.30 13.19
C GLY A 133 -8.21 -3.92 12.08
N ALA A 134 -7.67 -4.88 11.32
CA ALA A 134 -8.39 -5.45 10.17
C ALA A 134 -9.49 -6.41 10.61
N SER A 135 -10.63 -6.34 9.90
CA SER A 135 -11.74 -7.30 10.04
C SER A 135 -11.72 -8.37 8.94
N ILE A 136 -10.75 -8.31 8.04
CA ILE A 136 -10.55 -9.26 6.94
C ILE A 136 -9.16 -9.89 7.06
N PRO A 137 -8.90 -11.00 6.34
CA PRO A 137 -7.59 -11.63 6.38
C PRO A 137 -6.47 -10.68 5.94
N VAL A 138 -5.34 -10.78 6.65
CA VAL A 138 -4.12 -10.04 6.33
C VAL A 138 -3.00 -11.04 6.12
N VAL A 139 -2.39 -10.99 4.95
CA VAL A 139 -1.23 -11.81 4.61
C VAL A 139 0.01 -10.94 4.75
N LEU A 140 0.94 -11.35 5.59
CA LEU A 140 2.22 -10.69 5.76
C LEU A 140 3.30 -11.44 4.97
N VAL A 141 3.99 -10.72 4.10
CA VAL A 141 5.03 -11.27 3.22
C VAL A 141 6.39 -10.77 3.68
N LYS A 142 7.30 -11.72 3.97
CA LYS A 142 8.67 -11.41 4.35
C LYS A 142 9.56 -11.11 3.15
#